data_ae9738315ac1885d69ef9ec8a293eb65
#
_entry.id   ae9738315ac1885d69ef9ec8a293eb65
#
_cell.length_a   1.000
_cell.length_b   1.000
_cell.length_c   1.000
_cell.angle_alpha   90.00
_cell.angle_beta   90.00
_cell.angle_gamma   90.00
#
_symmetry.space_group_name_H-M   'P 1'
#
loop_
_entity.id
_entity.type
_entity.pdbx_description
1 polymer ?
#
loop_
_entity_poly.entity_id
_entity_poly.type
_entity_poly.pdbx_seq_one_letter_code
_entity_poly.pdbx_strand_id
1 'polypeptide(L)' 'MRGSEFVRRIQALGMERGIEVQWIAHRGKGSHGLLYYGSEMTTVRNLKDEVDKRAYHKMLKQLRLSERDFE' A
#
# COMPACT_ATOMS: atom_id res chain seq x y z
N MET A 1 9.45 6.20 4.80
CA MET A 1 8.12 6.03 5.43
C MET A 1 7.95 4.61 5.93
N ARG A 2 7.09 4.42 6.90
CA ARG A 2 6.76 3.08 7.39
C ARG A 2 5.65 2.46 6.56
N GLY A 3 5.51 1.14 6.66
CA GLY A 3 4.44 0.43 5.97
C GLY A 3 3.05 0.98 6.31
N SER A 4 2.83 1.34 7.57
CA SER A 4 1.56 1.93 8.00
C SER A 4 1.26 3.26 7.32
N GLU A 5 2.29 4.05 7.06
CA GLU A 5 2.13 5.31 6.35
C GLU A 5 1.79 5.07 4.89
N PHE A 6 2.43 4.07 4.29
CA PHE A 6 2.12 3.70 2.91
C PHE A 6 0.65 3.31 2.78
N VAL A 7 0.17 2.44 3.66
CA VAL A 7 -1.23 2.00 3.64
C VAL A 7 -2.17 3.21 3.78
N ARG A 8 -1.88 4.11 4.72
CA ARG A 8 -2.71 5.30 4.92
C ARG A 8 -2.72 6.21 3.70
N ARG A 9 -1.59 6.36 3.02
CA ARG A 9 -1.53 7.19 1.81
C ARG A 9 -2.39 6.62 0.70
N ILE A 10 -2.36 5.30 0.55
CA ILE A 10 -3.19 4.65 -0.47
C ILE A 10 -4.67 4.76 -0.11
N GLN A 11 -5.01 4.60 1.17
CA GLN A 11 -6.39 4.77 1.63
C GLN A 11 -6.90 6.18 1.34
N ALA A 12 -6.08 7.18 1.64
CA ALA A 12 -6.47 8.57 1.39
C ALA A 12 -6.67 8.84 -0.10
N LEU A 13 -5.78 8.30 -0.93
CA LEU A 13 -5.90 8.45 -2.38
C LEU A 13 -7.18 7.80 -2.89
N GLY A 14 -7.48 6.61 -2.40
CA GLY A 14 -8.71 5.92 -2.79
C GLY A 14 -9.96 6.69 -2.40
N MET A 15 -9.98 7.28 -1.21
CA MET A 15 -11.10 8.11 -0.79
C MET A 15 -11.28 9.33 -1.70
N GLU A 16 -10.16 9.96 -2.05
CA GLU A 16 -10.18 11.12 -2.93
C GLU A 16 -10.71 10.78 -4.31
N ARG A 17 -10.39 9.59 -4.82
CA ARG A 17 -10.74 9.16 -6.17
C ARG A 17 -11.99 8.28 -6.25
N GLY A 18 -12.58 7.96 -5.12
CA GLY A 18 -13.75 7.07 -5.08
C GLY A 18 -13.40 5.62 -5.43
N ILE A 19 -12.18 5.22 -5.12
CA ILE A 19 -11.71 3.86 -5.36
C ILE A 19 -11.64 3.11 -4.03
N GLU A 20 -12.20 1.91 -4.00
CA GLU A 20 -12.18 1.09 -2.80
C GLU A 20 -10.77 0.63 -2.49
N VAL A 21 -10.35 0.79 -1.23
CA VAL A 21 -9.05 0.34 -0.74
C VAL A 21 -9.30 -0.58 0.43
N GLN A 22 -8.68 -1.76 0.38
CA GLN A 22 -8.80 -2.74 1.47
C GLN A 22 -7.43 -3.13 1.96
N TRP A 23 -7.29 -3.19 3.27
CA TRP A 23 -6.09 -3.73 3.91
C TRP A 23 -6.48 -5.03 4.60
N ILE A 24 -5.85 -6.12 4.22
CA ILE A 24 -6.11 -7.44 4.79
C ILE A 24 -4.85 -7.91 5.48
N ALA A 25 -4.84 -7.89 6.82
CA ALA A 25 -3.72 -8.36 7.60
C ALA A 25 -3.60 -9.87 7.48
N HIS A 26 -2.38 -10.35 7.31
CA HIS A 26 -2.14 -11.77 7.22
C HIS A 26 -2.32 -12.43 8.60
N ARG A 27 -3.02 -13.55 8.62
CA ARG A 27 -3.19 -14.34 9.85
C ARG A 27 -2.09 -15.39 9.91
N GLY A 28 -1.43 -15.49 11.05
CA GLY A 28 -0.39 -16.49 11.27
C GLY A 28 0.96 -15.86 11.54
N LYS A 29 2.01 -16.60 11.21
CA LYS A 29 3.38 -16.11 11.42
C LYS A 29 3.72 -15.04 10.40
N GLY A 30 4.12 -13.88 10.90
CA GLY A 30 4.56 -12.79 10.06
C GLY A 30 3.56 -11.67 10.00
N SER A 31 4.05 -10.54 9.60
CA SER A 31 3.32 -9.28 9.60
C SER A 31 2.97 -8.79 8.20
N HIS A 32 3.03 -9.70 7.23
CA HIS A 32 2.65 -9.37 5.86
C HIS A 32 1.14 -9.18 5.74
N GLY A 33 0.74 -8.27 4.88
CA GLY A 33 -0.66 -8.10 4.56
C GLY A 33 -0.83 -7.75 3.11
N LEU A 34 -2.07 -7.82 2.66
CA LEU A 34 -2.44 -7.50 1.28
C LEU A 34 -3.14 -6.15 1.26
N LEU A 35 -2.69 -5.28 0.37
CA LEU A 35 -3.29 -3.98 0.16
C LEU A 35 -3.90 -3.94 -1.24
N TYR A 36 -5.21 -3.74 -1.28
CA TYR A 36 -5.94 -3.62 -2.53
C TYR A 36 -6.27 -2.17 -2.82
N TYR A 37 -6.04 -1.78 -4.06
CA TYR A 37 -6.45 -0.48 -4.57
C TYR A 37 -7.31 -0.78 -5.81
N GLY A 38 -8.61 -0.77 -5.63
CA GLY A 38 -9.51 -1.25 -6.66
C GLY A 38 -9.25 -2.72 -6.94
N SER A 39 -8.95 -3.03 -8.19
CA SER A 39 -8.64 -4.40 -8.61
C SER A 39 -7.15 -4.73 -8.53
N GLU A 40 -6.31 -3.75 -8.20
CA GLU A 40 -4.88 -3.94 -8.11
C GLU A 40 -4.48 -4.29 -6.68
N MET A 41 -3.37 -5.01 -6.51
CA MET A 41 -2.96 -5.49 -5.19
C MET A 41 -1.46 -5.50 -5.06
N THR A 42 -0.98 -5.18 -3.86
CA THR A 42 0.43 -5.34 -3.50
C THR A 42 0.52 -5.95 -2.10
N THR A 43 1.68 -6.53 -1.81
CA THR A 43 1.96 -7.05 -0.47
C THR A 43 2.75 -6.00 0.30
N VAL A 44 2.32 -5.70 1.52
CA VAL A 44 3.07 -4.83 2.44
C VAL A 44 3.63 -5.72 3.54
N ARG A 45 4.96 -5.74 3.67
CA ARG A 45 5.63 -6.70 4.56
C ARG A 45 5.32 -6.45 6.03
N ASN A 46 5.65 -5.30 6.54
CA ASN A 46 5.42 -5.00 7.96
C ASN A 46 5.03 -3.54 8.12
N LEU A 47 3.91 -3.32 8.81
CA LEU A 47 3.42 -1.95 9.03
C LEU A 47 4.38 -1.11 9.86
N LYS A 48 5.18 -1.75 10.71
CA LYS A 48 6.12 -1.05 11.58
C LYS A 48 7.48 -0.81 10.93
N ASP A 49 7.79 -1.55 9.87
CA ASP A 49 9.10 -1.46 9.23
C ASP A 49 9.16 -0.29 8.27
N GLU A 50 10.37 0.19 8.10
CA GLU A 50 10.65 1.23 7.12
C GLU A 50 10.52 0.65 5.72
N VAL A 51 9.83 1.39 4.85
CA VAL A 51 9.71 1.03 3.42
C VAL A 51 10.80 1.79 2.69
N ASP A 52 11.78 1.07 2.15
CA ASP A 52 12.83 1.74 1.41
C ASP A 52 12.31 2.21 0.04
N LYS A 53 13.11 3.03 -0.61
CA LYS A 53 12.72 3.65 -1.86
C LYS A 53 12.38 2.63 -2.95
N ARG A 54 13.17 1.55 -3.03
CA ARG A 54 12.96 0.50 -4.03
C ARG A 54 11.64 -0.22 -3.79
N ALA A 55 11.38 -0.60 -2.55
CA ALA A 55 10.13 -1.28 -2.18
C ALA A 55 8.93 -0.36 -2.42
N TYR A 56 9.07 0.91 -2.09
CA TYR A 56 8.02 1.90 -2.31
C TYR A 56 7.62 1.97 -3.80
N HIS A 57 8.60 2.12 -4.68
CA HIS A 57 8.32 2.20 -6.11
C HIS A 57 7.73 0.90 -6.65
N LYS A 58 8.22 -0.23 -6.16
CA LYS A 58 7.70 -1.52 -6.56
C LYS A 58 6.22 -1.68 -6.20
N MET A 59 5.87 -1.30 -4.97
CA MET A 59 4.49 -1.39 -4.50
C MET A 59 3.57 -0.46 -5.30
N LEU A 60 4.01 0.77 -5.56
CA LEU A 60 3.24 1.69 -6.39
C LEU A 60 3.00 1.10 -7.77
N LYS A 61 4.03 0.56 -8.37
CA LYS A 61 3.93 -0.02 -9.70
C LYS A 61 2.93 -1.18 -9.73
N GLN A 62 2.94 -2.01 -8.70
CA GLN A 62 1.99 -3.12 -8.60
C GLN A 62 0.55 -2.62 -8.49
N LEU A 63 0.35 -1.48 -7.85
CA LEU A 63 -0.96 -0.85 -7.75
C LEU A 63 -1.29 0.02 -8.98
N ARG A 64 -0.41 0.06 -9.96
CA ARG A 64 -0.52 0.89 -11.16
C ARG A 64 -0.58 2.37 -10.83
N LEU A 65 0.21 2.77 -9.84
CA LEU A 65 0.33 4.15 -9.39
C LEU A 65 1.76 4.64 -9.58
N SER A 66 1.92 5.95 -9.49
CA SER A 66 3.22 6.60 -9.50
C SER A 66 3.20 7.74 -8.48
N GLU A 67 4.37 8.34 -8.23
CA GLU A 67 4.44 9.47 -7.32
C GLU A 67 3.57 10.64 -7.75
N ARG A 68 3.31 10.76 -9.05
CA ARG A 68 2.45 11.82 -9.58
C ARG A 68 1.03 11.74 -9.04
N ASP A 69 0.58 10.53 -8.71
CA ASP A 69 -0.77 10.35 -8.17
C ASP A 69 -0.94 11.00 -6.80
N PHE A 70 0.15 11.33 -6.13
CA PHE A 70 0.13 11.96 -4.82
C PHE A 70 0.47 13.46 -4.85
N GLU A 71 0.59 14.02 -6.02
CA GLU A 71 0.86 15.46 -6.16
C GLU A 71 -0.41 16.29 -6.13
#